data_a04fa2fb321a63f75127ced2513e3065
#
_entry.id   a04fa2fb321a63f75127ced2513e3065
#
_cell.length_a   1.000
_cell.length_b   1.000
_cell.length_c   1.000
_cell.angle_alpha   90.00
_cell.angle_beta   90.00
_cell.angle_gamma   90.00
#
_symmetry.space_group_name_H-M   'P 1'
#
loop_
_entity.id
_entity.type
_entity.pdbx_description
1 polymer ?
#
loop_
_entity_poly.entity_id
_entity_poly.type
_entity_poly.pdbx_seq_one_letter_code
_entity_poly.pdbx_strand_id
1 'polypeptide(L)'
;VTAPPHAAAATFPAVSVAAAAATVADDEPVRVGQVGPTVAGGPTDRWWRRWPRRALLAAAALWLGFTTAHLLLSGRLWWWRLADLLPPIAFLATPVLLAVVAAGSRRARRPVTLLSLAALLLGAGLTGVNLPGPLRPAPSVPADALRVVSWNTEYWHSAGRATEFYDLLRAQRADVYLLQEYLDEVDGEVVRADELDQVRRQLPGYHLAVVGELLTLSRYPIVAATPLSASGLPPAPTDFTDFWNHQVLRTDLLVDGRVVSAYNAHLPVPLWAGGPSLFSGAFHEAIRTQHERRVPQFRALAADVADNPHPILVAGDLNTSPAMGDTHRFPPQLRDAGHASRSAYPVSWSAGGPSLLLWRLDWALVSDDVEVHRYEFRDPAGHSDHRLQFLSISV
;
A
#
# COMPACT_ATOMS: atom_id res chain seq x y z
N VAL A 1 18.47 -2.56 -30.26
CA VAL A 1 17.97 -3.21 -29.04
C VAL A 1 16.66 -2.52 -28.76
N THR A 2 15.56 -3.18 -29.12
CA THR A 2 14.20 -2.68 -28.97
C THR A 2 13.85 -2.60 -27.48
N ALA A 3 13.45 -1.41 -27.02
CA ALA A 3 12.92 -1.18 -25.69
C ALA A 3 11.68 -2.06 -25.43
N PRO A 4 11.46 -2.55 -24.21
CA PRO A 4 10.23 -3.26 -23.89
C PRO A 4 9.03 -2.29 -23.98
N PRO A 5 7.83 -2.76 -24.36
CA PRO A 5 6.66 -1.91 -24.50
C PRO A 5 6.29 -1.31 -23.13
N HIS A 6 5.94 -0.05 -23.17
CA HIS A 6 5.59 0.79 -22.03
C HIS A 6 4.41 0.22 -21.24
N ALA A 7 4.44 0.44 -19.94
CA ALA A 7 3.34 0.15 -19.06
C ALA A 7 2.22 1.18 -19.32
N ALA A 8 1.35 0.86 -20.28
CA ALA A 8 0.00 1.41 -20.26
C ALA A 8 -0.62 1.10 -18.90
N ALA A 9 -1.32 2.05 -18.31
CA ALA A 9 -2.09 1.86 -17.10
C ALA A 9 -2.80 0.51 -17.17
N ALA A 10 -2.36 -0.45 -16.34
CA ALA A 10 -2.89 -1.80 -16.39
C ALA A 10 -4.27 -1.79 -15.75
N THR A 11 -5.29 -1.54 -16.57
CA THR A 11 -6.65 -1.94 -16.24
C THR A 11 -6.67 -3.46 -16.09
N PHE A 12 -6.78 -3.93 -14.87
CA PHE A 12 -7.00 -5.35 -14.60
C PHE A 12 -8.30 -5.78 -15.27
N PRO A 13 -8.34 -6.87 -16.06
CA PRO A 13 -9.59 -7.39 -16.57
C PRO A 13 -10.48 -7.77 -15.38
N ALA A 14 -11.66 -7.17 -15.30
CA ALA A 14 -12.67 -7.54 -14.34
C ALA A 14 -12.99 -9.03 -14.53
N VAL A 15 -12.71 -9.84 -13.50
CA VAL A 15 -13.16 -11.23 -13.43
C VAL A 15 -14.66 -11.17 -13.19
N SER A 16 -15.42 -11.26 -14.27
CA SER A 16 -16.87 -11.42 -14.22
C SER A 16 -17.21 -12.79 -13.66
N VAL A 17 -17.63 -12.82 -12.41
CA VAL A 17 -18.30 -14.00 -11.84
C VAL A 17 -19.73 -14.01 -12.37
N ALA A 18 -19.97 -14.74 -13.44
CA ALA A 18 -21.31 -14.99 -13.96
C ALA A 18 -22.06 -15.87 -12.94
N ALA A 19 -23.04 -15.27 -12.27
CA ALA A 19 -24.04 -16.01 -11.51
C ALA A 19 -24.97 -16.73 -12.49
N ALA A 20 -24.84 -18.06 -12.58
CA ALA A 20 -25.80 -18.89 -13.30
C ALA A 20 -27.09 -18.98 -12.48
N ALA A 21 -28.12 -18.28 -12.92
CA ALA A 21 -29.49 -18.48 -12.45
C ALA A 21 -30.03 -19.78 -13.07
N ALA A 22 -30.26 -20.79 -12.24
CA ALA A 22 -30.97 -21.99 -12.62
C ALA A 22 -32.47 -21.69 -12.61
N THR A 23 -33.11 -21.76 -13.78
CA THR A 23 -34.56 -21.80 -13.94
C THR A 23 -35.10 -23.13 -13.44
N VAL A 24 -36.01 -23.06 -12.48
CA VAL A 24 -36.81 -24.21 -12.05
C VAL A 24 -37.95 -24.39 -13.05
N ALA A 25 -38.01 -25.55 -13.66
CA ALA A 25 -39.19 -26.00 -14.43
C ALA A 25 -40.07 -26.85 -13.53
N ASP A 26 -41.36 -26.50 -13.50
CA ASP A 26 -42.44 -27.27 -12.86
C ASP A 26 -42.60 -28.61 -13.55
N ASP A 27 -42.67 -29.70 -12.77
CA ASP A 27 -43.27 -30.95 -13.23
C ASP A 27 -44.03 -31.68 -12.12
N GLU A 28 -45.11 -32.31 -12.53
CA GLU A 28 -46.23 -32.87 -11.81
C GLU A 28 -45.96 -34.02 -10.81
N PRO A 29 -46.94 -34.34 -9.95
CA PRO A 29 -46.75 -35.32 -8.87
C PRO A 29 -46.98 -36.74 -9.31
N VAL A 30 -46.03 -37.64 -9.15
CA VAL A 30 -46.15 -39.07 -9.28
C VAL A 30 -46.38 -39.75 -7.91
N ARG A 31 -47.38 -40.59 -7.91
CA ARG A 31 -47.95 -41.32 -6.78
C ARG A 31 -46.97 -42.25 -6.03
N VAL A 32 -47.23 -42.27 -4.74
CA VAL A 32 -46.71 -43.17 -3.70
C VAL A 32 -46.88 -44.64 -4.06
N GLY A 33 -45.78 -45.40 -4.04
CA GLY A 33 -45.74 -46.82 -3.91
C GLY A 33 -44.91 -47.18 -2.63
N GLN A 34 -45.59 -47.70 -1.61
CA GLN A 34 -44.94 -48.26 -0.42
C GLN A 34 -44.25 -49.56 -0.77
N VAL A 35 -42.96 -49.67 -0.56
CA VAL A 35 -42.26 -50.94 -0.29
C VAL A 35 -41.08 -50.65 0.66
N GLY A 36 -41.16 -51.09 1.91
CA GLY A 36 -39.97 -51.28 2.72
C GLY A 36 -39.23 -52.57 2.25
N PRO A 37 -37.95 -52.64 2.47
CA PRO A 37 -37.42 -53.19 3.70
C PRO A 37 -36.18 -52.41 4.23
N THR A 38 -35.99 -52.48 5.52
CA THR A 38 -34.79 -52.14 6.26
C THR A 38 -33.55 -52.77 5.65
N VAL A 39 -32.74 -51.97 5.01
CA VAL A 39 -31.34 -52.32 4.71
C VAL A 39 -30.47 -51.82 5.86
N ALA A 40 -29.91 -52.76 6.61
CA ALA A 40 -28.93 -52.46 7.63
C ALA A 40 -27.79 -51.63 7.05
N GLY A 41 -27.64 -50.39 7.52
CA GLY A 41 -26.57 -49.48 7.10
C GLY A 41 -25.20 -50.07 7.44
N GLY A 42 -24.47 -50.46 6.44
CA GLY A 42 -23.07 -50.91 6.55
C GLY A 42 -22.15 -49.75 7.00
N PRO A 43 -20.94 -50.06 7.44
CA PRO A 43 -20.00 -49.11 8.07
C PRO A 43 -19.34 -48.12 7.11
N THR A 44 -19.95 -47.77 5.96
CA THR A 44 -19.35 -46.97 4.89
C THR A 44 -19.47 -45.44 5.07
N ASP A 45 -20.25 -44.96 6.06
CA ASP A 45 -20.58 -43.53 6.19
C ASP A 45 -19.58 -42.69 7.00
N ARG A 46 -18.42 -43.23 7.39
CA ARG A 46 -17.55 -42.48 8.33
C ARG A 46 -16.31 -41.81 7.73
N TRP A 47 -15.87 -42.18 6.54
CA TRP A 47 -14.61 -41.69 6.01
C TRP A 47 -14.71 -40.24 5.48
N TRP A 48 -15.74 -39.87 4.76
CA TRP A 48 -15.95 -38.51 4.22
C TRP A 48 -16.29 -37.47 5.30
N ARG A 49 -16.83 -37.88 6.47
CA ARG A 49 -16.96 -37.00 7.64
C ARG A 49 -15.63 -36.68 8.34
N ARG A 50 -14.56 -37.38 8.03
CA ARG A 50 -13.20 -37.14 8.58
C ARG A 50 -12.38 -36.22 7.71
N TRP A 51 -12.67 -36.15 6.42
CA TRP A 51 -11.98 -35.32 5.45
C TRP A 51 -12.07 -33.81 5.77
N PRO A 52 -13.25 -33.22 6.04
CA PRO A 52 -13.34 -31.80 6.34
C PRO A 52 -12.55 -31.40 7.60
N ARG A 53 -12.46 -32.29 8.61
CA ARG A 53 -11.62 -32.03 9.79
C ARG A 53 -10.13 -31.99 9.45
N ARG A 54 -9.63 -32.96 8.70
CA ARG A 54 -8.21 -33.02 8.31
C ARG A 54 -7.85 -31.85 7.41
N ALA A 55 -8.72 -31.50 6.48
CA ALA A 55 -8.55 -30.36 5.59
C ALA A 55 -8.47 -29.03 6.36
N LEU A 56 -9.37 -28.81 7.32
CA LEU A 56 -9.35 -27.60 8.17
C LEU A 56 -8.08 -27.52 9.03
N LEU A 57 -7.65 -28.63 9.61
CA LEU A 57 -6.41 -28.70 10.38
C LEU A 57 -5.19 -28.40 9.49
N ALA A 58 -5.15 -29.03 8.31
CA ALA A 58 -4.08 -28.78 7.35
C ALA A 58 -4.06 -27.32 6.88
N ALA A 59 -5.23 -26.74 6.57
CA ALA A 59 -5.34 -25.34 6.17
C ALA A 59 -4.84 -24.39 7.27
N ALA A 60 -5.25 -24.62 8.53
CA ALA A 60 -4.80 -23.79 9.65
C ALA A 60 -3.30 -23.94 9.93
N ALA A 61 -2.77 -25.15 9.83
CA ALA A 61 -1.34 -25.41 9.98
C ALA A 61 -0.51 -24.80 8.84
N LEU A 62 -0.98 -24.92 7.59
CA LEU A 62 -0.36 -24.29 6.43
C LEU A 62 -0.38 -22.77 6.52
N TRP A 63 -1.50 -22.17 6.96
CA TRP A 63 -1.59 -20.73 7.16
C TRP A 63 -0.65 -20.22 8.25
N LEU A 64 -0.56 -20.92 9.37
CA LEU A 64 0.41 -20.62 10.43
C LEU A 64 1.84 -20.74 9.92
N GLY A 65 2.16 -21.82 9.21
CA GLY A 65 3.46 -22.02 8.55
C GLY A 65 3.78 -20.91 7.55
N PHE A 66 2.81 -20.53 6.71
CA PHE A 66 2.93 -19.40 5.77
C PHE A 66 3.19 -18.09 6.51
N THR A 67 2.42 -17.76 7.55
CA THR A 67 2.61 -16.53 8.35
C THR A 67 4.01 -16.50 8.97
N THR A 68 4.47 -17.63 9.51
CA THR A 68 5.82 -17.76 10.07
C THR A 68 6.90 -17.57 9.00
N ALA A 69 6.77 -18.23 7.86
CA ALA A 69 7.68 -18.08 6.73
C ALA A 69 7.68 -16.64 6.20
N HIS A 70 6.51 -16.01 6.13
CA HIS A 70 6.39 -14.62 5.69
C HIS A 70 7.15 -13.65 6.59
N LEU A 71 7.02 -13.78 7.91
CA LEU A 71 7.80 -12.98 8.88
C LEU A 71 9.31 -13.17 8.76
N LEU A 72 9.76 -14.36 8.35
CA LEU A 72 11.18 -14.67 8.22
C LEU A 72 11.77 -14.28 6.87
N LEU A 73 11.00 -14.33 5.79
CA LEU A 73 11.49 -14.24 4.41
C LEU A 73 11.15 -12.93 3.72
N SER A 74 10.01 -12.31 4.08
CA SER A 74 9.54 -11.06 3.50
C SER A 74 10.57 -9.93 3.69
N GLY A 75 10.75 -9.12 2.66
CA GLY A 75 11.74 -8.06 2.62
C GLY A 75 13.20 -8.52 2.49
N ARG A 76 13.51 -9.80 2.75
CA ARG A 76 14.87 -10.36 2.72
C ARG A 76 15.20 -11.04 1.41
N LEU A 77 14.23 -11.78 0.85
CA LEU A 77 14.42 -12.62 -0.32
C LEU A 77 13.56 -12.09 -1.48
N TRP A 78 14.19 -11.78 -2.61
CA TRP A 78 13.51 -11.22 -3.78
C TRP A 78 12.42 -12.15 -4.33
N TRP A 79 12.61 -13.47 -4.31
CA TRP A 79 11.63 -14.45 -4.81
C TRP A 79 10.40 -14.61 -3.89
N TRP A 80 10.42 -14.08 -2.65
CA TRP A 80 9.26 -14.04 -1.76
C TRP A 80 8.30 -12.87 -2.07
N ARG A 81 8.71 -11.97 -2.96
CA ARG A 81 7.93 -10.76 -3.33
C ARG A 81 6.49 -11.02 -3.77
N LEU A 82 6.21 -12.18 -4.41
CA LEU A 82 4.84 -12.57 -4.77
C LEU A 82 3.95 -12.74 -3.53
N ALA A 83 4.50 -13.28 -2.45
CA ALA A 83 3.77 -13.40 -1.19
C ALA A 83 3.56 -12.04 -0.51
N ASP A 84 4.45 -11.08 -0.76
CA ASP A 84 4.35 -9.70 -0.25
C ASP A 84 3.15 -8.93 -0.86
N LEU A 85 2.64 -9.36 -2.02
CA LEU A 85 1.47 -8.76 -2.66
C LEU A 85 0.14 -9.14 -1.99
N LEU A 86 0.15 -10.09 -1.06
CA LEU A 86 -1.06 -10.48 -0.35
C LEU A 86 -1.61 -9.28 0.44
N PRO A 87 -2.92 -8.96 0.32
CA PRO A 87 -3.50 -7.87 1.08
C PRO A 87 -3.30 -8.07 2.58
N PRO A 88 -2.87 -7.05 3.34
CA PRO A 88 -2.62 -7.15 4.78
C PRO A 88 -3.79 -7.73 5.57
N ILE A 89 -5.02 -7.39 5.18
CA ILE A 89 -6.24 -7.90 5.81
C ILE A 89 -6.37 -9.43 5.76
N ALA A 90 -5.68 -10.12 4.84
CA ALA A 90 -5.69 -11.56 4.75
C ALA A 90 -5.09 -12.22 6.00
N PHE A 91 -4.13 -11.57 6.66
CA PHE A 91 -3.54 -12.06 7.92
C PHE A 91 -4.51 -12.01 9.09
N LEU A 92 -5.58 -11.21 9.02
CA LEU A 92 -6.71 -11.22 9.94
C LEU A 92 -7.84 -12.14 9.45
N ALA A 93 -8.27 -11.96 8.21
CA ALA A 93 -9.47 -12.60 7.68
C ALA A 93 -9.35 -14.13 7.57
N THR A 94 -8.21 -14.64 7.10
CA THR A 94 -8.03 -16.09 6.90
C THR A 94 -8.10 -16.88 8.21
N PRO A 95 -7.32 -16.54 9.26
CA PRO A 95 -7.41 -17.30 10.52
C PRO A 95 -8.77 -17.14 11.22
N VAL A 96 -9.42 -15.98 11.13
CA VAL A 96 -10.79 -15.78 11.66
C VAL A 96 -11.76 -16.68 10.90
N LEU A 97 -11.73 -16.70 9.57
CA LEU A 97 -12.61 -17.55 8.78
C LEU A 97 -12.42 -19.04 9.10
N LEU A 98 -11.16 -19.49 9.20
CA LEU A 98 -10.86 -20.87 9.59
C LEU A 98 -11.41 -21.23 10.96
N ALA A 99 -11.30 -20.35 11.95
CA ALA A 99 -11.88 -20.53 13.29
C ALA A 99 -13.41 -20.60 13.25
N VAL A 100 -14.06 -19.68 12.50
CA VAL A 100 -15.52 -19.66 12.33
C VAL A 100 -16.03 -20.94 11.67
N VAL A 101 -15.41 -21.36 10.56
CA VAL A 101 -15.79 -22.62 9.88
C VAL A 101 -15.59 -23.83 10.80
N ALA A 102 -14.51 -23.84 11.59
CA ALA A 102 -14.24 -24.92 12.53
C ALA A 102 -15.23 -24.97 13.72
N ALA A 103 -15.92 -23.88 14.05
CA ALA A 103 -16.87 -23.81 15.15
C ALA A 103 -18.02 -24.82 14.99
N GLY A 104 -18.43 -25.13 13.75
CA GLY A 104 -19.41 -26.16 13.42
C GLY A 104 -18.95 -27.61 13.68
N SER A 105 -17.67 -27.84 13.97
CA SER A 105 -17.10 -29.19 14.18
C SER A 105 -16.58 -29.36 15.60
N ARG A 106 -17.32 -30.11 16.44
CA ARG A 106 -16.91 -30.38 17.83
C ARG A 106 -15.48 -30.92 17.98
N ARG A 107 -14.97 -31.64 16.96
CA ARG A 107 -13.64 -32.27 16.97
C ARG A 107 -12.53 -31.40 16.35
N ALA A 108 -12.85 -30.48 15.46
CA ALA A 108 -11.90 -29.60 14.80
C ALA A 108 -11.75 -28.24 15.50
N ARG A 109 -12.82 -27.75 16.15
CA ARG A 109 -12.88 -26.38 16.67
C ARG A 109 -11.68 -26.00 17.55
N ARG A 110 -11.37 -26.81 18.58
CA ARG A 110 -10.28 -26.47 19.51
C ARG A 110 -8.93 -26.35 18.81
N PRO A 111 -8.43 -27.39 18.09
CA PRO A 111 -7.10 -27.31 17.49
C PRO A 111 -7.02 -26.29 16.35
N VAL A 112 -8.07 -26.11 15.53
CA VAL A 112 -8.09 -25.08 14.47
C VAL A 112 -8.11 -23.69 15.08
N THR A 113 -8.93 -23.45 16.12
CA THR A 113 -8.97 -22.14 16.81
C THR A 113 -7.60 -21.81 17.43
N LEU A 114 -6.93 -22.79 18.05
CA LEU A 114 -5.59 -22.55 18.62
C LEU A 114 -4.55 -22.21 17.55
N LEU A 115 -4.53 -22.93 16.42
CA LEU A 115 -3.64 -22.63 15.29
C LEU A 115 -3.97 -21.24 14.68
N SER A 116 -5.25 -20.93 14.53
CA SER A 116 -5.70 -19.63 14.03
C SER A 116 -5.32 -18.49 14.97
N LEU A 117 -5.49 -18.68 16.29
CA LEU A 117 -5.07 -17.71 17.28
C LEU A 117 -3.54 -17.48 17.26
N ALA A 118 -2.77 -18.56 17.16
CA ALA A 118 -1.32 -18.44 17.02
C ALA A 118 -0.93 -17.66 15.76
N ALA A 119 -1.59 -17.93 14.61
CA ALA A 119 -1.36 -17.19 13.38
C ALA A 119 -1.75 -15.71 13.50
N LEU A 120 -2.86 -15.39 14.18
CA LEU A 120 -3.30 -14.02 14.47
C LEU A 120 -2.29 -13.28 15.36
N LEU A 121 -1.81 -13.91 16.43
CA LEU A 121 -0.85 -13.29 17.33
C LEU A 121 0.49 -13.02 16.64
N LEU A 122 0.97 -13.99 15.84
CA LEU A 122 2.19 -13.82 15.04
C LEU A 122 2.03 -12.77 13.94
N GLY A 123 0.89 -12.77 13.24
CA GLY A 123 0.61 -11.90 12.12
C GLY A 123 -0.04 -10.57 12.50
N ALA A 124 -0.20 -10.24 13.79
CA ALA A 124 -0.94 -9.04 14.22
C ALA A 124 -0.39 -7.75 13.62
N GLY A 125 0.93 -7.59 13.55
CA GLY A 125 1.60 -6.45 12.94
C GLY A 125 1.47 -6.37 11.42
N LEU A 126 1.14 -7.49 10.76
CA LEU A 126 1.00 -7.58 9.30
C LEU A 126 -0.38 -7.15 8.81
N THR A 127 -1.37 -7.07 9.69
CA THR A 127 -2.78 -6.87 9.30
C THR A 127 -3.09 -5.47 8.79
N GLY A 128 -2.29 -4.47 9.14
CA GLY A 128 -2.59 -3.06 8.86
C GLY A 128 -3.78 -2.49 9.65
N VAL A 129 -4.32 -3.26 10.61
CA VAL A 129 -5.50 -2.85 11.40
C VAL A 129 -5.09 -1.92 12.54
N ASN A 130 -5.81 -0.82 12.66
CA ASN A 130 -5.65 0.18 13.72
C ASN A 130 -6.85 0.11 14.67
N LEU A 131 -6.85 -0.89 15.56
CA LEU A 131 -7.98 -1.12 16.51
C LEU A 131 -8.34 0.11 17.37
N PRO A 132 -7.38 0.90 17.89
CA PRO A 132 -7.70 2.08 18.68
C PRO A 132 -8.29 3.23 17.85
N GLY A 133 -8.10 3.23 16.53
CA GLY A 133 -8.45 4.34 15.64
C GLY A 133 -9.88 4.85 15.81
N PRO A 134 -10.93 4.00 15.66
CA PRO A 134 -12.32 4.42 15.79
C PRO A 134 -12.70 4.92 17.18
N LEU A 135 -11.96 4.53 18.21
CA LEU A 135 -12.23 4.89 19.61
C LEU A 135 -11.53 6.22 20.01
N ARG A 136 -10.69 6.76 19.15
CA ARG A 136 -9.98 8.02 19.41
C ARG A 136 -10.98 9.19 19.41
N PRO A 137 -10.83 10.14 20.33
CA PRO A 137 -11.60 11.39 20.30
C PRO A 137 -11.35 12.17 19.00
N ALA A 138 -12.22 13.10 18.68
CA ALA A 138 -11.98 14.04 17.60
C ALA A 138 -10.67 14.80 17.88
N PRO A 139 -9.78 14.97 16.87
CA PRO A 139 -8.50 15.62 17.09
C PRO A 139 -8.72 17.10 17.45
N SER A 140 -8.03 17.56 18.50
CA SER A 140 -7.84 18.98 18.75
C SER A 140 -6.62 19.40 17.92
N VAL A 141 -6.85 20.20 16.88
CA VAL A 141 -5.79 20.68 15.99
C VAL A 141 -5.49 22.14 16.36
N PRO A 142 -4.28 22.48 16.80
CA PRO A 142 -3.86 23.86 17.03
C PRO A 142 -4.04 24.71 15.77
N ALA A 143 -4.32 26.00 15.94
CA ALA A 143 -4.58 26.91 14.82
C ALA A 143 -3.33 27.14 13.96
N ASP A 144 -2.17 27.03 14.55
CA ASP A 144 -0.82 27.15 13.97
C ASP A 144 -0.23 25.82 13.49
N ALA A 145 -0.98 24.71 13.64
CA ALA A 145 -0.52 23.42 13.15
C ALA A 145 -0.30 23.41 11.64
N LEU A 146 0.86 22.91 11.24
CA LEU A 146 1.27 22.75 9.84
C LEU A 146 0.39 21.71 9.15
N ARG A 147 -0.22 22.06 8.04
CA ARG A 147 -1.03 21.16 7.21
C ARG A 147 -0.18 20.64 6.07
N VAL A 148 -0.03 19.33 6.03
CA VAL A 148 0.75 18.65 5.00
C VAL A 148 -0.14 17.72 4.20
N VAL A 149 0.03 17.72 2.89
CA VAL A 149 -0.54 16.76 1.97
C VAL A 149 0.58 16.01 1.29
N SER A 150 0.53 14.67 1.31
CA SER A 150 1.35 13.83 0.45
C SER A 150 0.45 13.04 -0.49
N TRP A 151 0.81 12.96 -1.78
CA TRP A 151 -0.05 12.33 -2.76
C TRP A 151 0.71 11.89 -4.01
N ASN A 152 0.62 10.62 -4.35
CA ASN A 152 0.96 10.09 -5.68
C ASN A 152 -0.17 10.46 -6.64
N THR A 153 0.13 11.24 -7.68
CA THR A 153 -0.85 11.84 -8.57
C THR A 153 -1.23 10.94 -9.76
N GLU A 154 -0.64 9.75 -9.89
CA GLU A 154 -0.85 8.82 -11.01
C GLU A 154 -0.70 9.55 -12.36
N TYR A 155 0.50 10.07 -12.59
CA TYR A 155 0.81 11.06 -13.61
C TYR A 155 0.12 12.42 -13.40
N TRP A 156 0.72 13.48 -13.87
CA TRP A 156 0.23 14.84 -13.60
C TRP A 156 -1.06 15.12 -14.35
N HIS A 157 -2.19 15.25 -13.62
CA HIS A 157 -3.57 15.43 -14.11
C HIS A 157 -3.95 14.56 -15.32
N SER A 158 -3.46 13.32 -15.36
CA SER A 158 -3.68 12.33 -16.43
C SER A 158 -5.16 12.07 -16.76
N ALA A 159 -6.07 12.31 -15.81
CA ALA A 159 -7.51 12.22 -16.01
C ALA A 159 -8.09 13.26 -17.01
N GLY A 160 -7.26 14.14 -17.61
CA GLY A 160 -7.67 15.15 -18.57
C GLY A 160 -8.53 16.28 -17.98
N ARG A 161 -8.60 16.42 -16.65
CA ARG A 161 -9.42 17.39 -15.91
C ARG A 161 -8.55 18.34 -15.10
N ALA A 162 -7.60 19.03 -15.76
CA ALA A 162 -6.61 19.87 -15.10
C ALA A 162 -7.21 20.91 -14.14
N THR A 163 -8.33 21.55 -14.50
CA THR A 163 -9.00 22.54 -13.63
C THR A 163 -9.45 21.90 -12.31
N GLU A 164 -10.14 20.76 -12.37
CA GLU A 164 -10.64 20.05 -11.20
C GLU A 164 -9.49 19.51 -10.34
N PHE A 165 -8.40 19.06 -10.95
CA PHE A 165 -7.19 18.64 -10.27
C PHE A 165 -6.58 19.77 -9.44
N TYR A 166 -6.40 20.96 -10.01
CA TYR A 166 -5.89 22.13 -9.27
C TYR A 166 -6.89 22.64 -8.24
N ASP A 167 -8.21 22.53 -8.48
CA ASP A 167 -9.25 22.83 -7.49
C ASP A 167 -9.16 21.88 -6.30
N LEU A 168 -8.94 20.59 -6.55
CA LEU A 168 -8.74 19.59 -5.51
C LEU A 168 -7.51 19.93 -4.64
N LEU A 169 -6.38 20.28 -5.24
CA LEU A 169 -5.19 20.70 -4.51
C LEU A 169 -5.49 21.96 -3.67
N ARG A 170 -6.07 23.02 -4.26
CA ARG A 170 -6.42 24.26 -3.53
C ARG A 170 -7.37 24.00 -2.36
N ALA A 171 -8.34 23.09 -2.53
CA ALA A 171 -9.31 22.74 -1.49
C ALA A 171 -8.65 22.12 -0.24
N GLN A 172 -7.48 21.50 -0.38
CA GLN A 172 -6.76 20.93 0.77
C GLN A 172 -6.20 22.03 1.69
N ARG A 173 -5.94 23.24 1.17
CA ARG A 173 -5.36 24.37 1.93
C ARG A 173 -4.11 23.96 2.72
N ALA A 174 -3.31 23.07 2.16
CA ALA A 174 -2.09 22.60 2.81
C ALA A 174 -1.02 23.71 2.80
N ASP A 175 -0.15 23.67 3.79
CA ASP A 175 1.00 24.55 3.87
C ASP A 175 2.21 23.92 3.15
N VAL A 176 2.23 22.57 3.09
CA VAL A 176 3.23 21.80 2.35
C VAL A 176 2.55 20.71 1.54
N TYR A 177 2.95 20.53 0.29
CA TYR A 177 2.60 19.39 -0.56
C TYR A 177 3.86 18.60 -0.91
N LEU A 178 3.79 17.29 -0.75
CA LEU A 178 4.78 16.30 -1.16
C LEU A 178 4.13 15.45 -2.23
N LEU A 179 4.38 15.77 -3.51
CA LEU A 179 3.68 15.17 -4.64
C LEU A 179 4.64 14.22 -5.38
N GLN A 180 4.16 13.03 -5.71
CA GLN A 180 4.85 12.01 -6.46
C GLN A 180 4.18 11.87 -7.83
N GLU A 181 4.91 11.30 -8.78
CA GLU A 181 4.51 11.14 -10.17
C GLU A 181 4.16 12.47 -10.86
N TYR A 182 5.01 13.50 -10.62
CA TYR A 182 5.02 14.71 -11.46
C TYR A 182 5.57 14.36 -12.85
N LEU A 183 4.83 13.50 -13.55
CA LEU A 183 5.18 12.85 -14.80
C LEU A 183 4.13 13.12 -15.88
N ASP A 184 4.55 13.01 -17.13
CA ASP A 184 3.70 13.05 -18.31
C ASP A 184 4.13 11.92 -19.27
N GLU A 185 3.31 11.62 -20.25
CA GLU A 185 3.64 10.69 -21.32
C GLU A 185 3.63 11.44 -22.67
N VAL A 186 4.79 11.51 -23.28
CA VAL A 186 5.00 12.17 -24.59
C VAL A 186 5.54 11.14 -25.57
N ASP A 187 4.80 10.90 -26.65
CA ASP A 187 5.13 9.92 -27.69
C ASP A 187 5.41 8.50 -27.17
N GLY A 188 4.74 8.11 -26.08
CA GLY A 188 4.89 6.80 -25.43
C GLY A 188 6.11 6.70 -24.50
N GLU A 189 6.80 7.81 -24.25
CA GLU A 189 7.91 7.88 -23.30
C GLU A 189 7.47 8.65 -22.05
N VAL A 190 7.86 8.10 -20.89
CA VAL A 190 7.60 8.76 -19.60
C VAL A 190 8.64 9.86 -19.39
N VAL A 191 8.17 11.07 -19.20
CA VAL A 191 8.98 12.26 -18.97
C VAL A 191 8.50 13.01 -17.72
N ARG A 192 9.36 13.87 -17.18
CA ARG A 192 8.89 14.81 -16.15
C ARG A 192 7.92 15.81 -16.77
N ALA A 193 6.81 16.10 -16.10
CA ALA A 193 5.85 17.10 -16.54
C ALA A 193 6.52 18.50 -16.63
N ASP A 194 6.27 19.21 -17.71
CA ASP A 194 6.80 20.58 -17.92
C ASP A 194 5.71 21.63 -17.64
N GLU A 195 5.19 21.61 -16.41
CA GLU A 195 4.08 22.49 -16.01
C GLU A 195 4.37 23.39 -14.81
N LEU A 196 5.63 23.59 -14.43
CA LEU A 196 5.97 24.39 -13.25
C LEU A 196 5.40 25.81 -13.28
N ASP A 197 5.30 26.43 -14.46
CA ASP A 197 4.68 27.75 -14.59
C ASP A 197 3.17 27.70 -14.39
N GLN A 198 2.51 26.63 -14.79
CA GLN A 198 1.10 26.40 -14.48
C GLN A 198 0.89 26.17 -12.98
N VAL A 199 1.74 25.37 -12.36
CA VAL A 199 1.74 25.17 -10.90
C VAL A 199 1.86 26.50 -10.16
N ARG A 200 2.81 27.36 -10.55
CA ARG A 200 2.98 28.71 -9.95
C ARG A 200 1.74 29.58 -10.10
N ARG A 201 1.09 29.54 -11.27
CA ARG A 201 -0.16 30.30 -11.50
C ARG A 201 -1.33 29.77 -10.67
N GLN A 202 -1.46 28.47 -10.55
CA GLN A 202 -2.59 27.81 -9.88
C GLN A 202 -2.44 27.78 -8.35
N LEU A 203 -1.20 27.74 -7.86
CA LEU A 203 -0.84 27.69 -6.45
C LEU A 203 0.16 28.83 -6.11
N PRO A 204 -0.31 30.11 -6.18
CA PRO A 204 0.57 31.23 -5.91
C PRO A 204 1.02 31.26 -4.44
N GLY A 205 2.23 31.78 -4.21
CA GLY A 205 2.80 31.92 -2.87
C GLY A 205 3.43 30.66 -2.31
N TYR A 206 3.65 29.62 -3.15
CA TYR A 206 4.44 28.47 -2.77
C TYR A 206 5.85 28.55 -3.36
N HIS A 207 6.84 28.17 -2.54
CA HIS A 207 8.18 27.80 -2.98
C HIS A 207 8.14 26.37 -3.54
N LEU A 208 8.93 26.09 -4.59
CA LEU A 208 8.93 24.82 -5.29
C LEU A 208 10.32 24.19 -5.28
N ALA A 209 10.39 22.87 -5.06
CA ALA A 209 11.55 22.05 -5.33
C ALA A 209 11.13 20.83 -6.13
N VAL A 210 11.88 20.49 -7.18
CA VAL A 210 11.59 19.36 -8.06
C VAL A 210 12.86 18.58 -8.36
N VAL A 211 12.78 17.26 -8.23
CA VAL A 211 13.84 16.31 -8.62
C VAL A 211 13.19 15.06 -9.16
N GLY A 212 13.60 14.62 -10.37
CA GLY A 212 12.94 13.50 -11.02
C GLY A 212 11.44 13.75 -11.15
N GLU A 213 10.65 12.88 -10.57
CA GLU A 213 9.20 12.95 -10.52
C GLU A 213 8.63 13.54 -9.22
N LEU A 214 9.52 13.96 -8.30
CA LEU A 214 9.12 14.45 -6.99
C LEU A 214 8.99 15.96 -7.01
N LEU A 215 7.80 16.47 -6.67
CA LEU A 215 7.52 17.90 -6.55
C LEU A 215 7.12 18.24 -5.12
N THR A 216 7.89 19.11 -4.47
CA THR A 216 7.54 19.67 -3.16
C THR A 216 7.11 21.13 -3.34
N LEU A 217 5.94 21.48 -2.77
CA LEU A 217 5.46 22.84 -2.66
C LEU A 217 5.39 23.24 -1.19
N SER A 218 5.88 24.42 -0.83
CA SER A 218 5.84 24.91 0.54
C SER A 218 5.48 26.40 0.60
N ARG A 219 4.60 26.76 1.51
CA ARG A 219 4.36 28.20 1.85
C ARG A 219 5.51 28.79 2.61
N TYR A 220 6.31 27.95 3.26
CA TYR A 220 7.51 28.36 3.97
C TYR A 220 8.72 28.35 3.04
N PRO A 221 9.72 29.23 3.28
CA PRO A 221 10.94 29.19 2.48
C PRO A 221 11.61 27.82 2.51
N ILE A 222 11.98 27.31 1.34
CA ILE A 222 12.82 26.14 1.18
C ILE A 222 14.27 26.63 1.28
N VAL A 223 14.97 26.30 2.37
CA VAL A 223 16.36 26.73 2.61
C VAL A 223 17.38 25.74 2.03
N ALA A 224 16.97 24.48 1.85
CA ALA A 224 17.76 23.48 1.13
C ALA A 224 16.83 22.47 0.44
N ALA A 225 17.27 21.92 -0.69
CA ALA A 225 16.61 20.84 -1.41
C ALA A 225 17.68 19.82 -1.80
N THR A 226 17.65 18.65 -1.20
CA THR A 226 18.69 17.61 -1.32
C THR A 226 18.06 16.32 -1.86
N PRO A 227 18.32 15.96 -3.13
CA PRO A 227 17.98 14.64 -3.63
C PRO A 227 18.86 13.58 -2.96
N LEU A 228 18.24 12.52 -2.46
CA LEU A 228 19.00 11.41 -1.90
C LEU A 228 19.39 10.47 -3.03
N SER A 229 20.69 10.32 -3.25
CA SER A 229 21.22 9.40 -4.25
C SER A 229 21.50 8.03 -3.63
N ALA A 230 20.93 6.98 -4.21
CA ALA A 230 21.18 5.61 -3.79
C ALA A 230 22.36 5.03 -4.58
N SER A 231 23.43 4.63 -3.88
CA SER A 231 24.55 3.92 -4.48
C SER A 231 24.22 2.45 -4.77
N GLY A 232 24.83 1.87 -5.81
CA GLY A 232 24.68 0.45 -6.15
C GLY A 232 23.36 0.10 -6.85
N LEU A 233 22.69 1.09 -7.44
CA LEU A 233 21.53 0.85 -8.30
C LEU A 233 21.94 0.19 -9.61
N PRO A 234 21.09 -0.69 -10.17
CA PRO A 234 21.25 -1.16 -11.55
C PRO A 234 21.22 0.02 -12.54
N PRO A 235 21.85 -0.12 -13.73
CA PRO A 235 21.77 0.91 -14.77
C PRO A 235 20.32 1.31 -15.06
N ALA A 236 20.10 2.61 -15.25
CA ALA A 236 18.78 3.11 -15.64
C ALA A 236 18.41 2.61 -17.05
N PRO A 237 17.17 2.22 -17.28
CA PRO A 237 16.73 1.74 -18.58
C PRO A 237 16.52 2.85 -19.61
N THR A 238 16.49 4.11 -19.19
CA THR A 238 16.19 5.30 -20.00
C THR A 238 17.16 6.42 -19.68
N ASP A 239 17.16 7.47 -20.50
CA ASP A 239 17.94 8.70 -20.23
C ASP A 239 17.38 9.55 -19.08
N PHE A 240 16.17 9.23 -18.61
CA PHE A 240 15.58 9.86 -17.42
C PHE A 240 16.18 9.24 -16.14
N THR A 241 17.47 9.50 -15.94
CA THR A 241 18.27 8.88 -14.87
C THR A 241 17.91 9.36 -13.49
N ASP A 242 17.47 10.62 -13.35
CA ASP A 242 17.06 11.17 -12.05
C ASP A 242 15.88 10.41 -11.47
N PHE A 243 14.96 9.91 -12.27
CA PHE A 243 13.83 9.09 -11.84
C PHE A 243 14.28 7.87 -11.02
N TRP A 244 15.27 7.15 -11.49
CA TRP A 244 15.74 5.92 -10.84
C TRP A 244 16.74 6.17 -9.71
N ASN A 245 17.49 7.27 -9.79
CA ASN A 245 18.58 7.56 -8.85
C ASN A 245 18.08 8.35 -7.63
N HIS A 246 17.01 9.11 -7.76
CA HIS A 246 16.51 10.05 -6.75
C HIS A 246 15.03 9.81 -6.45
N GLN A 247 14.75 8.77 -5.69
CA GLN A 247 13.38 8.42 -5.27
C GLN A 247 12.99 9.04 -3.92
N VAL A 248 13.86 9.89 -3.38
CA VAL A 248 13.61 10.68 -2.17
C VAL A 248 14.20 12.07 -2.34
N LEU A 249 13.37 13.09 -2.10
CA LEU A 249 13.76 14.50 -2.05
C LEU A 249 13.58 15.04 -0.63
N ARG A 250 14.67 15.40 0.06
CA ARG A 250 14.61 16.16 1.29
C ARG A 250 14.50 17.64 0.97
N THR A 251 13.53 18.31 1.58
CA THR A 251 13.41 19.77 1.57
C THR A 251 13.43 20.29 3.00
N ASP A 252 14.38 21.17 3.31
CA ASP A 252 14.48 21.80 4.60
C ASP A 252 13.69 23.11 4.55
N LEU A 253 12.65 23.20 5.37
CA LEU A 253 11.67 24.29 5.40
C LEU A 253 11.93 25.17 6.62
N LEU A 254 11.97 26.49 6.42
CA LEU A 254 12.08 27.43 7.54
C LEU A 254 10.68 27.80 8.05
N VAL A 255 10.21 27.06 9.06
CA VAL A 255 8.89 27.22 9.68
C VAL A 255 9.07 28.01 10.99
N ASP A 256 8.55 29.22 11.05
CA ASP A 256 8.58 30.08 12.24
C ASP A 256 9.96 30.22 12.90
N GLY A 257 11.02 30.29 12.07
CA GLY A 257 12.39 30.40 12.52
C GLY A 257 13.10 29.09 12.86
N ARG A 258 12.42 27.95 12.75
CA ARG A 258 12.95 26.60 12.93
C ARG A 258 13.04 25.87 11.62
N VAL A 259 14.11 25.14 11.39
CA VAL A 259 14.22 24.26 10.22
C VAL A 259 13.51 22.93 10.48
N VAL A 260 12.66 22.53 9.55
CA VAL A 260 11.94 21.25 9.53
C VAL A 260 12.27 20.54 8.23
N SER A 261 12.69 19.28 8.30
CA SER A 261 13.04 18.48 7.12
C SER A 261 11.85 17.64 6.67
N ALA A 262 11.31 17.99 5.49
CA ALA A 262 10.26 17.23 4.83
C ALA A 262 10.86 16.38 3.71
N TYR A 263 10.66 15.06 3.78
CA TYR A 263 11.10 14.10 2.78
C TYR A 263 9.92 13.67 1.93
N ASN A 264 9.96 14.00 0.65
CA ASN A 264 9.05 13.51 -0.36
C ASN A 264 9.63 12.23 -0.94
N ALA A 265 8.94 11.10 -0.77
CA ALA A 265 9.47 9.78 -1.13
C ALA A 265 8.51 9.03 -2.06
N HIS A 266 9.06 8.48 -3.16
CA HIS A 266 8.37 7.50 -4.00
C HIS A 266 9.30 6.34 -4.29
N LEU A 267 9.17 5.25 -3.56
CA LEU A 267 10.06 4.10 -3.72
C LEU A 267 9.58 3.18 -4.84
N PRO A 268 10.51 2.52 -5.57
CA PRO A 268 10.15 1.67 -6.71
C PRO A 268 9.13 0.60 -6.31
N VAL A 269 8.16 0.31 -7.18
CA VAL A 269 7.18 -0.77 -6.98
C VAL A 269 7.86 -2.12 -6.77
N PRO A 270 7.34 -3.00 -5.91
CA PRO A 270 7.91 -4.34 -5.70
C PRO A 270 7.74 -5.25 -6.92
N LEU A 271 6.72 -4.98 -7.74
CA LEU A 271 6.37 -5.73 -8.96
C LEU A 271 5.63 -4.81 -9.94
N TRP A 272 6.01 -4.86 -11.21
CA TRP A 272 5.30 -4.16 -12.28
C TRP A 272 4.03 -4.92 -12.69
N ALA A 273 2.88 -4.25 -12.64
CA ALA A 273 1.66 -4.75 -13.25
C ALA A 273 1.80 -4.74 -14.79
N GLY A 274 1.38 -5.81 -15.47
CA GLY A 274 1.51 -5.92 -16.93
C GLY A 274 2.88 -6.39 -17.42
N GLY A 275 3.77 -6.83 -16.53
CA GLY A 275 5.07 -7.41 -16.86
C GLY A 275 4.99 -8.80 -17.54
N PRO A 276 6.13 -9.45 -17.76
CA PRO A 276 6.20 -10.78 -18.39
C PRO A 276 5.39 -11.83 -17.63
N SER A 277 5.09 -12.96 -18.28
CA SER A 277 4.38 -14.09 -17.66
C SER A 277 5.08 -14.56 -16.37
N LEU A 278 4.28 -14.85 -15.32
CA LEU A 278 4.73 -15.36 -14.00
C LEU A 278 5.70 -16.53 -14.07
N PHE A 279 5.62 -17.33 -15.13
CA PHE A 279 6.44 -18.53 -15.34
C PHE A 279 7.67 -18.26 -16.21
N SER A 280 7.94 -17.01 -16.62
CA SER A 280 9.07 -16.66 -17.47
C SER A 280 10.30 -16.28 -16.64
N GLY A 281 11.50 -16.53 -17.18
CA GLY A 281 12.75 -16.03 -16.59
C GLY A 281 12.80 -14.50 -16.50
N ALA A 282 12.20 -13.81 -17.49
CA ALA A 282 12.10 -12.35 -17.51
C ALA A 282 11.28 -11.79 -16.35
N PHE A 283 10.24 -12.48 -15.92
CA PHE A 283 9.46 -12.10 -14.74
C PHE A 283 10.29 -12.17 -13.44
N HIS A 284 11.03 -13.25 -13.27
CA HIS A 284 11.89 -13.42 -12.09
C HIS A 284 13.01 -12.38 -12.06
N GLU A 285 13.59 -12.06 -13.22
CA GLU A 285 14.60 -11.01 -13.33
C GLU A 285 14.01 -9.63 -13.03
N ALA A 286 12.79 -9.32 -13.49
CA ALA A 286 12.10 -8.07 -13.18
C ALA A 286 11.88 -7.90 -11.66
N ILE A 287 11.40 -8.93 -10.96
CA ILE A 287 11.22 -8.89 -9.50
C ILE A 287 12.56 -8.68 -8.79
N ARG A 288 13.60 -9.37 -9.24
CA ARG A 288 14.94 -9.24 -8.67
C ARG A 288 15.48 -7.83 -8.85
N THR A 289 15.38 -7.28 -10.06
CA THR A 289 15.82 -5.91 -10.38
C THR A 289 15.09 -4.87 -9.51
N GLN A 290 13.76 -5.02 -9.34
CA GLN A 290 13.01 -4.12 -8.45
C GLN A 290 13.46 -4.24 -6.99
N HIS A 291 13.72 -5.43 -6.51
CA HIS A 291 14.29 -5.62 -5.16
C HIS A 291 15.64 -4.93 -5.01
N GLU A 292 16.53 -5.08 -5.99
CA GLU A 292 17.85 -4.47 -6.03
C GLU A 292 17.79 -2.94 -6.11
N ARG A 293 16.77 -2.36 -6.73
CA ARG A 293 16.53 -0.91 -6.75
C ARG A 293 15.98 -0.37 -5.43
N ARG A 294 15.07 -1.11 -4.78
CA ARG A 294 14.40 -0.66 -3.55
C ARG A 294 15.35 -0.60 -2.35
N VAL A 295 16.17 -1.63 -2.17
CA VAL A 295 17.02 -1.76 -0.97
C VAL A 295 17.99 -0.60 -0.78
N PRO A 296 18.72 -0.12 -1.82
CA PRO A 296 19.58 1.06 -1.71
C PRO A 296 18.83 2.34 -1.36
N GLN A 297 17.61 2.54 -1.90
CA GLN A 297 16.78 3.71 -1.60
C GLN A 297 16.41 3.78 -0.12
N PHE A 298 15.97 2.67 0.48
CA PHE A 298 15.72 2.60 1.92
C PHE A 298 16.98 2.89 2.75
N ARG A 299 18.14 2.42 2.31
CA ARG A 299 19.40 2.68 3.01
C ARG A 299 19.80 4.15 2.94
N ALA A 300 19.64 4.78 1.75
CA ALA A 300 19.92 6.20 1.58
C ALA A 300 19.02 7.05 2.49
N LEU A 301 17.72 6.75 2.52
CA LEU A 301 16.77 7.39 3.41
C LEU A 301 17.15 7.21 4.89
N ALA A 302 17.43 5.98 5.32
CA ALA A 302 17.76 5.70 6.70
C ALA A 302 19.08 6.37 7.14
N ALA A 303 20.08 6.45 6.25
CA ALA A 303 21.34 7.11 6.54
C ALA A 303 21.17 8.63 6.69
N ASP A 304 20.46 9.28 5.75
CA ASP A 304 20.23 10.73 5.82
C ASP A 304 19.38 11.11 7.05
N VAL A 305 18.34 10.33 7.37
CA VAL A 305 17.53 10.53 8.59
C VAL A 305 18.37 10.38 9.88
N ALA A 306 19.33 9.45 9.90
CA ALA A 306 20.16 9.23 11.07
C ALA A 306 21.08 10.43 11.39
N ASP A 307 21.53 11.12 10.36
CA ASP A 307 22.46 12.26 10.46
C ASP A 307 21.73 13.62 10.52
N ASN A 308 20.39 13.63 10.37
CA ASN A 308 19.62 14.86 10.31
C ASN A 308 19.23 15.38 11.70
N PRO A 309 19.68 16.60 12.12
CA PRO A 309 19.42 17.14 13.44
C PRO A 309 18.04 17.84 13.57
N HIS A 310 17.28 17.94 12.51
CA HIS A 310 16.02 18.69 12.47
C HIS A 310 14.82 17.80 12.78
N PRO A 311 13.66 18.35 13.17
CA PRO A 311 12.39 17.63 13.14
C PRO A 311 12.12 17.08 11.74
N ILE A 312 11.70 15.81 11.66
CA ILE A 312 11.59 15.06 10.42
C ILE A 312 10.16 14.64 10.16
N LEU A 313 9.69 14.88 8.93
CA LEU A 313 8.55 14.23 8.32
C LEU A 313 8.99 13.54 7.03
N VAL A 314 8.88 12.23 6.94
CA VAL A 314 8.95 11.47 5.68
C VAL A 314 7.53 11.15 5.26
N ALA A 315 7.10 11.57 4.07
CA ALA A 315 5.80 11.16 3.54
C ALA A 315 5.87 10.88 2.04
N GLY A 316 5.06 9.94 1.58
CA GLY A 316 5.01 9.54 0.18
C GLY A 316 4.51 8.13 -0.02
N ASP A 317 4.55 7.73 -1.29
CA ASP A 317 4.31 6.34 -1.69
C ASP A 317 5.59 5.52 -1.52
N LEU A 318 5.65 4.76 -0.42
CA LEU A 318 6.78 3.85 -0.18
C LEU A 318 6.60 2.49 -0.87
N ASN A 319 5.50 2.32 -1.61
CA ASN A 319 5.18 1.08 -2.31
C ASN A 319 5.35 -0.16 -1.39
N THR A 320 5.01 0.01 -0.11
CA THR A 320 5.26 -0.96 0.96
C THR A 320 3.99 -1.12 1.78
N SER A 321 3.39 -2.29 1.79
CA SER A 321 2.25 -2.56 2.67
C SER A 321 2.70 -2.92 4.09
N PRO A 322 1.84 -2.82 5.12
CA PRO A 322 2.16 -3.28 6.48
C PRO A 322 2.57 -4.75 6.56
N ALA A 323 2.14 -5.58 5.60
CA ALA A 323 2.52 -6.98 5.52
C ALA A 323 3.93 -7.20 4.94
N MET A 324 4.49 -6.23 4.24
CA MET A 324 5.82 -6.37 3.62
C MET A 324 6.94 -6.21 4.66
N GLY A 325 7.91 -7.11 4.62
CA GLY A 325 9.09 -7.06 5.47
C GLY A 325 10.01 -5.85 5.20
N ASP A 326 9.76 -5.09 4.12
CA ASP A 326 10.47 -3.82 3.88
C ASP A 326 10.20 -2.77 4.97
N THR A 327 9.10 -2.88 5.72
CA THR A 327 8.83 -2.02 6.89
C THR A 327 9.95 -2.04 7.92
N HIS A 328 10.72 -3.14 8.01
CA HIS A 328 11.91 -3.22 8.88
C HIS A 328 13.10 -2.37 8.39
N ARG A 329 13.01 -1.77 7.21
CA ARG A 329 14.01 -0.85 6.65
C ARG A 329 13.67 0.60 6.89
N PHE A 330 12.49 0.89 7.43
CA PHE A 330 12.14 2.25 7.81
C PHE A 330 13.13 2.76 8.87
N PRO A 331 13.50 4.05 8.83
CA PRO A 331 14.39 4.63 9.83
C PRO A 331 13.85 4.38 11.25
N PRO A 332 14.62 3.71 12.13
CA PRO A 332 14.12 3.30 13.44
C PRO A 332 13.84 4.47 14.40
N GLN A 333 14.34 5.67 14.07
CA GLN A 333 14.10 6.91 14.82
C GLN A 333 12.73 7.52 14.54
N LEU A 334 12.03 7.02 13.49
CA LEU A 334 10.75 7.56 13.07
C LEU A 334 9.62 6.64 13.51
N ARG A 335 8.49 7.25 13.87
CA ARG A 335 7.25 6.55 14.20
C ARG A 335 6.21 6.77 13.12
N ASP A 336 5.36 5.78 12.91
CA ASP A 336 4.26 5.84 11.95
C ASP A 336 3.18 6.83 12.41
N ALA A 337 2.96 7.91 11.64
CA ALA A 337 1.88 8.86 11.87
C ALA A 337 0.49 8.23 11.71
N GLY A 338 0.39 7.11 11.01
CA GLY A 338 -0.85 6.35 10.82
C GLY A 338 -1.50 5.90 12.13
N HIS A 339 -0.72 5.81 13.22
CA HIS A 339 -1.28 5.57 14.54
C HIS A 339 -2.23 6.69 15.01
N ALA A 340 -2.13 7.91 14.50
CA ALA A 340 -3.07 8.99 14.78
C ALA A 340 -4.37 8.91 13.97
N SER A 341 -4.46 8.02 13.00
CA SER A 341 -5.67 7.83 12.19
C SER A 341 -6.84 7.33 13.03
N ARG A 342 -8.05 7.80 12.69
CA ARG A 342 -9.32 7.30 13.25
C ARG A 342 -9.90 6.15 12.42
N SER A 343 -9.31 5.80 11.30
CA SER A 343 -9.72 4.63 10.52
C SER A 343 -9.28 3.34 11.21
N ALA A 344 -10.19 2.35 11.28
CA ALA A 344 -9.85 1.01 11.74
C ALA A 344 -8.91 0.27 10.75
N TYR A 345 -8.99 0.64 9.47
CA TYR A 345 -8.19 0.06 8.40
C TYR A 345 -7.81 1.19 7.43
N PRO A 346 -6.73 1.93 7.71
CA PRO A 346 -6.27 3.01 6.85
C PRO A 346 -5.65 2.43 5.59
N VAL A 347 -6.31 2.60 4.47
CA VAL A 347 -5.87 2.15 3.14
C VAL A 347 -5.75 3.33 2.20
N SER A 348 -4.78 3.26 1.31
CA SER A 348 -4.42 4.38 0.46
C SER A 348 -4.46 4.09 -1.03
N TRP A 349 -4.36 2.82 -1.43
CA TRP A 349 -4.23 2.43 -2.82
C TRP A 349 -5.28 1.40 -3.26
N SER A 350 -5.74 1.53 -4.50
CA SER A 350 -6.79 0.72 -5.12
C SER A 350 -6.28 -0.03 -6.35
N ALA A 351 -6.29 -1.36 -6.28
CA ALA A 351 -5.94 -2.21 -7.41
C ALA A 351 -7.11 -2.32 -8.41
N GLY A 352 -7.32 -1.31 -9.25
CA GLY A 352 -8.31 -1.37 -10.34
C GLY A 352 -9.74 -1.00 -9.95
N GLY A 353 -9.92 0.00 -9.09
CA GLY A 353 -11.20 0.63 -8.76
C GLY A 353 -11.52 0.67 -7.26
N PRO A 354 -12.49 1.50 -6.85
CA PRO A 354 -12.75 1.81 -5.44
C PRO A 354 -13.15 0.59 -4.60
N SER A 355 -13.62 -0.51 -5.21
CA SER A 355 -13.99 -1.74 -4.51
C SER A 355 -12.80 -2.61 -4.06
N LEU A 356 -11.59 -2.38 -4.58
CA LEU A 356 -10.37 -3.14 -4.26
C LEU A 356 -9.36 -2.32 -3.44
N LEU A 357 -9.84 -1.41 -2.62
CA LEU A 357 -9.04 -0.60 -1.71
C LEU A 357 -8.60 -1.46 -0.51
N LEU A 358 -7.50 -2.19 -0.64
CA LEU A 358 -7.05 -3.20 0.32
C LEU A 358 -5.64 -2.96 0.86
N TRP A 359 -4.87 -2.05 0.25
CA TRP A 359 -3.48 -1.80 0.64
C TRP A 359 -3.28 -0.38 1.14
N ARG A 360 -2.40 -0.24 2.12
CA ARG A 360 -1.77 1.03 2.49
C ARG A 360 -0.35 0.98 1.93
N LEU A 361 -0.06 1.78 0.91
CA LEU A 361 1.26 1.91 0.29
C LEU A 361 1.92 3.24 0.66
N ASP A 362 1.09 4.23 0.99
CA ASP A 362 1.48 5.57 1.38
C ASP A 362 1.69 5.66 2.88
N TRP A 363 2.82 6.22 3.27
CA TRP A 363 3.25 6.34 4.65
C TRP A 363 3.58 7.78 5.01
N ALA A 364 3.38 8.10 6.27
CA ALA A 364 3.97 9.28 6.90
C ALA A 364 4.69 8.81 8.18
N LEU A 365 5.98 9.09 8.24
CA LEU A 365 6.85 8.74 9.36
C LEU A 365 7.40 10.04 9.95
N VAL A 366 7.39 10.17 11.27
CA VAL A 366 7.77 11.41 11.95
C VAL A 366 8.76 11.14 13.08
N SER A 367 9.69 12.08 13.32
CA SER A 367 10.56 12.06 14.50
C SER A 367 9.77 12.42 15.78
N ASP A 368 10.36 12.16 16.93
CA ASP A 368 9.70 12.43 18.23
C ASP A 368 9.41 13.90 18.48
N ASP A 369 10.16 14.82 17.83
CA ASP A 369 9.95 16.27 17.87
C ASP A 369 8.72 16.75 17.07
N VAL A 370 8.05 15.86 16.35
CA VAL A 370 6.86 16.18 15.56
C VAL A 370 5.62 15.58 16.19
N GLU A 371 4.71 16.40 16.65
CA GLU A 371 3.40 15.96 17.16
C GLU A 371 2.39 15.86 16.02
N VAL A 372 1.72 14.69 15.89
CA VAL A 372 0.70 14.44 14.88
C VAL A 372 -0.69 14.56 15.51
N HIS A 373 -1.40 15.66 15.19
CA HIS A 373 -2.76 15.91 15.69
C HIS A 373 -3.82 15.22 14.85
N ARG A 374 -3.63 15.14 13.53
CA ARG A 374 -4.57 14.54 12.58
C ARG A 374 -3.83 13.78 11.49
N TYR A 375 -4.33 12.60 11.15
CA TYR A 375 -3.87 11.81 10.00
C TYR A 375 -5.07 11.14 9.34
N GLU A 376 -5.25 11.34 8.05
CA GLU A 376 -6.35 10.74 7.28
C GLU A 376 -6.00 10.58 5.81
N PHE A 377 -6.65 9.62 5.17
CA PHE A 377 -6.68 9.48 3.72
C PHE A 377 -7.95 10.11 3.16
N ARG A 378 -7.81 10.99 2.17
CA ARG A 378 -8.91 11.68 1.48
C ARG A 378 -9.12 11.13 0.10
N ASP A 379 -10.34 11.26 -0.40
CA ASP A 379 -10.73 10.85 -1.75
C ASP A 379 -10.00 11.70 -2.80
N PRO A 380 -9.34 11.06 -3.81
CA PRO A 380 -8.67 11.76 -4.89
C PRO A 380 -9.64 12.28 -5.97
N ALA A 381 -10.94 12.12 -5.81
CA ALA A 381 -11.99 12.52 -6.76
C ALA A 381 -11.79 11.95 -8.18
N GLY A 382 -11.20 10.76 -8.28
CA GLY A 382 -10.90 10.08 -9.54
C GLY A 382 -9.73 10.68 -10.32
N HIS A 383 -8.82 11.40 -9.65
CA HIS A 383 -7.59 11.92 -10.25
C HIS A 383 -6.37 11.04 -10.01
N SER A 384 -6.50 9.98 -9.20
CA SER A 384 -5.45 9.00 -8.93
C SER A 384 -6.06 7.73 -8.34
N ASP A 385 -5.38 6.61 -8.47
CA ASP A 385 -5.64 5.36 -7.75
C ASP A 385 -5.12 5.40 -6.31
N HIS A 386 -4.32 6.41 -5.95
CA HIS A 386 -3.88 6.72 -4.60
C HIS A 386 -4.77 7.78 -3.93
N ARG A 387 -5.06 7.59 -2.65
CA ARG A 387 -5.70 8.59 -1.80
C ARG A 387 -4.69 9.63 -1.32
N LEU A 388 -5.14 10.88 -1.17
CA LEU A 388 -4.32 11.92 -0.57
C LEU A 388 -4.09 11.61 0.92
N GLN A 389 -2.85 11.60 1.37
CA GLN A 389 -2.53 11.67 2.80
C GLN A 389 -2.66 13.10 3.27
N PHE A 390 -3.42 13.34 4.31
CA PHE A 390 -3.53 14.64 4.96
C PHE A 390 -3.08 14.53 6.42
N LEU A 391 -2.18 15.44 6.82
CA LEU A 391 -1.68 15.55 8.18
C LEU A 391 -1.88 16.96 8.72
N SER A 392 -2.09 17.07 10.03
CA SER A 392 -1.86 18.29 10.80
C SER A 392 -0.84 17.98 11.88
N ILE A 393 0.26 18.69 11.88
CA ILE A 393 1.41 18.44 12.75
C ILE A 393 1.88 19.74 13.44
N SER A 394 2.53 19.62 14.59
CA SER A 394 3.32 20.68 15.23
C SER A 394 4.77 20.23 15.40
N VAL A 395 5.72 21.18 15.41
CA VAL A 395 7.17 20.95 15.48
C VAL A 395 7.84 21.82 16.53
#